data_f461b67b01b25179c213a7877dc21b8e
#
_entry.id   f461b67b01b25179c213a7877dc21b8e
#
_cell.length_a   1.000
_cell.length_b   1.000
_cell.length_c   1.000
_cell.angle_alpha   90.00
_cell.angle_beta   90.00
_cell.angle_gamma   90.00
#
_symmetry.space_group_name_H-M   'P 1'
#
loop_
_entity.id
_entity.type
_entity.pdbx_description
1 polymer ?
#
loop_
_entity_poly.entity_id
_entity_poly.type
_entity_poly.pdbx_seq_one_letter_code
_entity_poly.pdbx_strand_id
1 'polypeptide(L)'
;MEFFDTKNYEFNTESKDGVYIIHGFTNTTYETRDLAKYLGEQGFYTKAINLPGHGTTPEDCNRTKFTDWIEFTEQGVAEMSSRCDNVYVIGISMGSDLALHLSSVFPLNAAVFASTVLEFKEYFSTRILTPIFHRIIPFREKKMSYPKDIRDKLVYLGYKVWPLSAVNEMRKLTNRATGELYKIKCPALIIHSTKDILSLQSNIALVYDNISSEMKEKFIVNQANHNLFTNSPDQELIFKKINSYFSQFRRN
;
A
#
# COMPACT_ATOMS: atom_id res chain seq x y z
N MET A 1 -15.53 3.75 16.45
CA MET A 1 -15.97 2.53 15.71
C MET A 1 -14.75 1.96 15.02
N GLU A 2 -14.48 0.67 15.14
CA GLU A 2 -13.40 0.02 14.37
C GLU A 2 -13.99 -0.48 13.04
N PHE A 3 -13.40 -0.06 11.93
CA PHE A 3 -13.68 -0.67 10.64
C PHE A 3 -12.58 -1.69 10.36
N PHE A 4 -12.88 -2.92 10.69
CA PHE A 4 -12.00 -4.04 10.55
C PHE A 4 -12.65 -5.03 9.58
N ASP A 5 -12.03 -5.25 8.42
CA ASP A 5 -12.58 -6.12 7.41
C ASP A 5 -11.68 -7.34 7.22
N THR A 6 -12.18 -8.50 7.58
CA THR A 6 -11.47 -9.78 7.43
C THR A 6 -11.70 -10.46 6.09
N LYS A 7 -12.55 -9.88 5.23
CA LYS A 7 -12.90 -10.46 3.93
C LYS A 7 -11.85 -10.08 2.88
N ASN A 8 -11.62 -10.98 1.96
CA ASN A 8 -10.93 -10.69 0.71
C ASN A 8 -11.95 -10.32 -0.36
N TYR A 9 -11.54 -9.54 -1.34
CA TYR A 9 -12.40 -9.05 -2.40
C TYR A 9 -11.79 -9.36 -3.76
N GLU A 10 -12.64 -9.97 -4.62
CA GLU A 10 -12.35 -10.16 -6.03
C GLU A 10 -13.57 -9.70 -6.84
N PHE A 11 -13.33 -8.95 -7.91
CA PHE A 11 -14.36 -8.45 -8.81
C PHE A 11 -13.96 -8.74 -10.25
N ASN A 12 -14.97 -9.03 -11.11
CA ASN A 12 -14.82 -9.23 -12.54
C ASN A 12 -13.73 -10.25 -12.92
N THR A 13 -13.81 -11.44 -12.31
CA THR A 13 -12.79 -12.50 -12.39
C THR A 13 -12.52 -13.04 -13.79
N GLU A 14 -13.41 -12.78 -14.76
CA GLU A 14 -13.30 -13.24 -16.16
C GLU A 14 -12.40 -12.32 -17.02
N SER A 15 -12.10 -11.10 -16.54
CA SER A 15 -11.23 -10.16 -17.26
C SER A 15 -9.79 -10.68 -17.34
N LYS A 16 -9.14 -10.37 -18.46
CA LYS A 16 -7.71 -10.66 -18.69
C LYS A 16 -6.79 -9.50 -18.28
N ASP A 17 -7.36 -8.41 -17.79
CA ASP A 17 -6.64 -7.26 -17.22
C ASP A 17 -6.68 -7.34 -15.69
N GLY A 18 -5.68 -7.94 -15.06
CA GLY A 18 -5.63 -8.20 -13.63
C GLY A 18 -4.99 -7.05 -12.83
N VAL A 19 -5.63 -6.60 -11.75
CA VAL A 19 -5.11 -5.60 -10.82
C VAL A 19 -5.01 -6.19 -9.41
N TYR A 20 -3.79 -6.32 -8.91
CA TYR A 20 -3.50 -6.77 -7.55
C TYR A 20 -3.36 -5.54 -6.63
N ILE A 21 -4.16 -5.46 -5.55
CA ILE A 21 -4.28 -4.27 -4.71
C ILE A 21 -3.87 -4.59 -3.28
N ILE A 22 -2.91 -3.83 -2.73
CA ILE A 22 -2.24 -4.10 -1.47
C ILE A 22 -2.48 -2.95 -0.48
N HIS A 23 -3.08 -3.28 0.68
CA HIS A 23 -3.37 -2.34 1.76
C HIS A 23 -2.12 -1.96 2.59
N GLY A 24 -2.26 -0.92 3.42
CA GLY A 24 -1.20 -0.40 4.28
C GLY A 24 -1.00 -1.19 5.59
N PHE A 25 0.08 -0.83 6.31
CA PHE A 25 0.47 -1.44 7.58
C PHE A 25 -0.62 -1.28 8.65
N THR A 26 -0.92 -2.37 9.35
CA THR A 26 -1.98 -2.50 10.36
C THR A 26 -3.41 -2.29 9.85
N ASN A 27 -3.60 -2.00 8.56
CA ASN A 27 -4.90 -1.87 7.92
C ASN A 27 -5.45 -3.23 7.46
N THR A 28 -6.54 -3.21 6.72
CA THR A 28 -7.18 -4.38 6.14
C THR A 28 -7.66 -4.05 4.73
N THR A 29 -8.25 -5.00 4.04
CA THR A 29 -8.93 -4.81 2.76
C THR A 29 -10.01 -3.72 2.78
N TYR A 30 -10.49 -3.31 3.97
CA TYR A 30 -11.37 -2.15 4.09
C TYR A 30 -10.81 -0.90 3.43
N GLU A 31 -9.48 -0.71 3.50
CA GLU A 31 -8.78 0.43 2.88
C GLU A 31 -8.84 0.41 1.34
N THR A 32 -8.90 -0.77 0.74
CA THR A 32 -8.71 -0.96 -0.72
C THR A 32 -9.93 -1.48 -1.45
N ARG A 33 -10.95 -1.99 -0.75
CA ARG A 33 -12.11 -2.63 -1.34
C ARG A 33 -12.92 -1.73 -2.28
N ASP A 34 -13.04 -0.44 -1.95
CA ASP A 34 -13.83 0.50 -2.76
C ASP A 34 -13.12 0.78 -4.09
N LEU A 35 -11.78 0.87 -4.08
CA LEU A 35 -10.97 0.94 -5.29
C LEU A 35 -11.07 -0.35 -6.11
N ALA A 36 -10.99 -1.52 -5.44
CA ALA A 36 -11.13 -2.82 -6.10
C ALA A 36 -12.49 -2.94 -6.80
N LYS A 37 -13.58 -2.57 -6.11
CA LYS A 37 -14.92 -2.57 -6.69
C LYS A 37 -15.01 -1.62 -7.89
N TYR A 38 -14.54 -0.38 -7.73
CA TYR A 38 -14.56 0.61 -8.80
C TYR A 38 -13.84 0.13 -10.06
N LEU A 39 -12.61 -0.37 -9.92
CA LEU A 39 -11.84 -0.87 -11.07
C LEU A 39 -12.46 -2.14 -11.68
N GLY A 40 -13.09 -3.00 -10.86
CA GLY A 40 -13.88 -4.12 -11.34
C GLY A 40 -15.05 -3.68 -12.24
N GLU A 41 -15.76 -2.62 -11.85
CA GLU A 41 -16.81 -2.00 -12.66
C GLU A 41 -16.28 -1.33 -13.95
N GLN A 42 -14.98 -0.96 -13.96
CA GLN A 42 -14.30 -0.47 -15.16
C GLN A 42 -13.72 -1.58 -16.05
N GLY A 43 -14.02 -2.83 -15.75
CA GLY A 43 -13.64 -3.98 -16.58
C GLY A 43 -12.33 -4.63 -16.24
N PHE A 44 -11.67 -4.31 -15.10
CA PHE A 44 -10.49 -5.04 -14.62
C PHE A 44 -10.89 -6.22 -13.72
N TYR A 45 -10.16 -7.34 -13.80
CA TYR A 45 -10.17 -8.31 -12.70
C TYR A 45 -9.39 -7.73 -11.54
N THR A 46 -10.02 -7.48 -10.41
CA THR A 46 -9.34 -6.92 -9.24
C THR A 46 -9.29 -7.93 -8.11
N LYS A 47 -8.13 -7.95 -7.40
CA LYS A 47 -7.91 -8.81 -6.24
C LYS A 47 -7.32 -7.97 -5.11
N ALA A 48 -8.07 -7.83 -4.01
CA ALA A 48 -7.65 -7.18 -2.77
C ALA A 48 -7.77 -8.16 -1.62
N ILE A 49 -6.65 -8.51 -0.98
CA ILE A 49 -6.58 -9.53 0.08
C ILE A 49 -5.82 -9.02 1.29
N ASN A 50 -6.21 -9.52 2.47
CA ASN A 50 -5.51 -9.21 3.71
C ASN A 50 -4.13 -9.87 3.72
N LEU A 51 -3.11 -9.08 4.03
CA LEU A 51 -1.74 -9.55 4.20
C LEU A 51 -1.61 -10.46 5.43
N PRO A 52 -0.64 -11.37 5.46
CA PRO A 52 -0.32 -12.16 6.66
C PRO A 52 -0.18 -11.28 7.90
N GLY A 53 -0.82 -11.69 9.00
CA GLY A 53 -0.85 -10.94 10.25
C GLY A 53 -1.72 -9.68 10.25
N HIS A 54 -2.50 -9.43 9.17
CA HIS A 54 -3.47 -8.34 9.08
C HIS A 54 -4.91 -8.89 9.00
N GLY A 55 -5.86 -8.13 9.50
CA GLY A 55 -7.24 -8.64 9.59
C GLY A 55 -7.45 -9.71 10.67
N THR A 56 -6.50 -9.90 11.57
CA THR A 56 -6.51 -10.89 12.68
C THR A 56 -6.28 -10.17 14.03
N THR A 57 -5.10 -10.31 14.61
CA THR A 57 -4.72 -9.66 15.88
C THR A 57 -3.38 -8.92 15.75
N PRO A 58 -3.12 -7.90 16.60
CA PRO A 58 -1.79 -7.26 16.67
C PRO A 58 -0.67 -8.24 17.02
N GLU A 59 -0.97 -9.28 17.80
CA GLU A 59 -0.05 -10.37 18.17
C GLU A 59 0.34 -11.19 16.94
N ASP A 60 -0.60 -11.50 16.05
CA ASP A 60 -0.33 -12.19 14.79
C ASP A 60 0.57 -11.34 13.90
N CYS A 61 0.28 -10.04 13.81
CA CYS A 61 1.11 -9.10 13.08
C CYS A 61 2.56 -9.08 13.61
N ASN A 62 2.76 -9.10 14.94
CA ASN A 62 4.09 -9.16 15.57
C ASN A 62 4.85 -10.45 15.29
N ARG A 63 4.18 -11.54 14.92
CA ARG A 63 4.80 -12.81 14.54
C ARG A 63 5.21 -12.88 13.07
N THR A 64 4.61 -12.02 12.23
CA THR A 64 4.84 -12.01 10.79
C THR A 64 6.18 -11.34 10.45
N LYS A 65 6.86 -11.88 9.45
CA LYS A 65 8.11 -11.34 8.91
C LYS A 65 7.86 -10.57 7.61
N PHE A 66 8.75 -9.67 7.28
CA PHE A 66 8.65 -8.96 5.99
C PHE A 66 8.77 -9.91 4.79
N THR A 67 9.49 -11.01 4.94
CA THR A 67 9.57 -12.08 3.94
C THR A 67 8.24 -12.77 3.69
N ASP A 68 7.42 -12.95 4.75
CA ASP A 68 6.10 -13.56 4.61
C ASP A 68 5.17 -12.66 3.77
N TRP A 69 5.26 -11.32 3.94
CA TRP A 69 4.51 -10.37 3.10
C TRP A 69 4.99 -10.40 1.66
N ILE A 70 6.31 -10.46 1.43
CA ILE A 70 6.90 -10.56 0.09
C ILE A 70 6.42 -11.84 -0.60
N GLU A 71 6.64 -13.00 0.01
CA GLU A 71 6.28 -14.30 -0.55
C GLU A 71 4.78 -14.38 -0.88
N PHE A 72 3.94 -13.89 0.04
CA PHE A 72 2.49 -13.87 -0.14
C PHE A 72 2.06 -13.02 -1.33
N THR A 73 2.64 -11.82 -1.47
CA THR A 73 2.30 -10.92 -2.58
C THR A 73 2.91 -11.35 -3.91
N GLU A 74 4.12 -11.93 -3.91
CA GLU A 74 4.72 -12.57 -5.09
C GLU A 74 3.86 -13.73 -5.60
N GLN A 75 3.38 -14.62 -4.72
CA GLN A 75 2.46 -15.69 -5.07
C GLN A 75 1.16 -15.15 -5.66
N GLY A 76 0.59 -14.11 -5.07
CA GLY A 76 -0.63 -13.47 -5.56
C GLY A 76 -0.48 -12.87 -6.95
N VAL A 77 0.64 -12.20 -7.24
CA VAL A 77 0.94 -11.66 -8.57
C VAL A 77 1.26 -12.77 -9.58
N ALA A 78 1.99 -13.81 -9.17
CA ALA A 78 2.28 -14.96 -10.03
C ALA A 78 0.99 -15.71 -10.43
N GLU A 79 0.08 -15.92 -9.48
CA GLU A 79 -1.26 -16.48 -9.76
C GLU A 79 -2.03 -15.61 -10.76
N MET A 80 -2.06 -14.29 -10.55
CA MET A 80 -2.72 -13.37 -11.47
C MET A 80 -2.09 -13.40 -12.87
N SER A 81 -0.76 -13.45 -12.95
CA SER A 81 -0.02 -13.53 -14.22
C SER A 81 -0.27 -14.84 -14.99
N SER A 82 -0.67 -15.91 -14.30
CA SER A 82 -1.05 -17.17 -14.96
C SER A 82 -2.45 -17.13 -15.60
N ARG A 83 -3.29 -16.15 -15.23
CA ARG A 83 -4.70 -16.03 -15.64
C ARG A 83 -4.96 -14.81 -16.52
N CYS A 84 -4.14 -13.78 -16.41
CA CYS A 84 -4.33 -12.48 -17.06
C CYS A 84 -3.24 -12.23 -18.10
N ASP A 85 -3.60 -11.55 -19.18
CA ASP A 85 -2.68 -11.15 -20.24
C ASP A 85 -1.93 -9.85 -19.86
N ASN A 86 -2.60 -8.98 -19.08
CA ASN A 86 -2.04 -7.75 -18.53
C ASN A 86 -2.16 -7.77 -17.02
N VAL A 87 -1.07 -7.45 -16.31
CA VAL A 87 -1.02 -7.42 -14.85
C VAL A 87 -0.55 -6.06 -14.35
N TYR A 88 -1.32 -5.53 -13.42
CA TYR A 88 -1.10 -4.24 -12.76
C TYR A 88 -1.04 -4.44 -11.25
N VAL A 89 -0.26 -3.60 -10.55
CA VAL A 89 -0.18 -3.63 -9.10
C VAL A 89 -0.47 -2.23 -8.54
N ILE A 90 -1.25 -2.18 -7.46
CA ILE A 90 -1.50 -0.97 -6.68
C ILE A 90 -1.13 -1.24 -5.23
N GLY A 91 -0.35 -0.35 -4.62
CA GLY A 91 -0.08 -0.40 -3.19
C GLY A 91 -0.27 0.95 -2.53
N ILE A 92 -0.71 0.93 -1.26
CA ILE A 92 -0.80 2.12 -0.42
C ILE A 92 0.04 1.95 0.85
N SER A 93 0.81 2.99 1.22
CA SER A 93 1.65 2.99 2.42
C SER A 93 2.65 1.80 2.40
N MET A 94 2.68 0.91 3.39
CA MET A 94 3.47 -0.34 3.34
C MET A 94 3.13 -1.20 2.10
N GLY A 95 1.86 -1.22 1.68
CA GLY A 95 1.48 -1.90 0.44
C GLY A 95 2.15 -1.30 -0.79
N SER A 96 2.48 0.01 -0.76
CA SER A 96 3.28 0.65 -1.81
C SER A 96 4.73 0.14 -1.82
N ASP A 97 5.33 -0.11 -0.64
CA ASP A 97 6.69 -0.68 -0.57
C ASP A 97 6.71 -2.12 -1.14
N LEU A 98 5.64 -2.90 -0.91
CA LEU A 98 5.45 -4.21 -1.54
C LEU A 98 5.23 -4.08 -3.06
N ALA A 99 4.43 -3.11 -3.50
CA ALA A 99 4.23 -2.84 -4.93
C ALA A 99 5.52 -2.43 -5.64
N LEU A 100 6.40 -1.64 -5.00
CA LEU A 100 7.74 -1.32 -5.49
C LEU A 100 8.58 -2.58 -5.65
N HIS A 101 8.59 -3.46 -4.64
CA HIS A 101 9.29 -4.75 -4.73
C HIS A 101 8.76 -5.59 -5.89
N LEU A 102 7.44 -5.80 -5.99
CA LEU A 102 6.82 -6.57 -7.06
C LEU A 102 7.15 -5.99 -8.44
N SER A 103 7.16 -4.66 -8.58
CA SER A 103 7.53 -3.97 -9.82
C SER A 103 9.01 -4.15 -10.19
N SER A 104 9.86 -4.51 -9.23
CA SER A 104 11.29 -4.79 -9.45
C SER A 104 11.56 -6.22 -9.93
N VAL A 105 10.62 -7.15 -9.68
CA VAL A 105 10.80 -8.59 -9.94
C VAL A 105 9.84 -9.17 -10.98
N PHE A 106 8.68 -8.53 -11.22
CA PHE A 106 7.69 -8.97 -12.22
C PHE A 106 7.62 -8.01 -13.42
N PRO A 107 7.35 -8.52 -14.64
CA PRO A 107 7.13 -7.68 -15.82
C PRO A 107 5.70 -7.12 -15.85
N LEU A 108 5.41 -6.14 -14.98
CA LEU A 108 4.08 -5.53 -14.87
C LEU A 108 3.79 -4.58 -16.03
N ASN A 109 2.51 -4.49 -16.43
CA ASN A 109 2.04 -3.54 -17.44
C ASN A 109 2.05 -2.09 -16.93
N ALA A 110 1.70 -1.86 -15.65
CA ALA A 110 1.92 -0.62 -14.93
C ALA A 110 1.75 -0.82 -13.42
N ALA A 111 2.23 0.13 -12.62
CA ALA A 111 2.08 0.12 -11.17
C ALA A 111 1.65 1.48 -10.61
N VAL A 112 0.96 1.45 -9.46
CA VAL A 112 0.58 2.65 -8.69
C VAL A 112 1.19 2.57 -7.29
N PHE A 113 1.94 3.60 -6.94
CA PHE A 113 2.58 3.77 -5.63
C PHE A 113 1.92 4.92 -4.90
N ALA A 114 1.06 4.62 -3.91
CA ALA A 114 0.27 5.59 -3.19
C ALA A 114 0.77 5.77 -1.75
N SER A 115 0.94 7.01 -1.30
CA SER A 115 1.40 7.36 0.06
C SER A 115 2.59 6.52 0.54
N THR A 116 3.58 6.28 -0.33
CA THR A 116 4.76 5.42 -0.09
C THR A 116 5.54 5.86 1.15
N VAL A 117 6.07 4.90 1.93
CA VAL A 117 6.79 5.15 3.19
C VAL A 117 8.21 4.57 3.15
N LEU A 118 9.09 5.10 2.32
CA LEU A 118 10.51 4.70 2.29
C LEU A 118 11.33 5.41 3.37
N GLU A 119 10.98 6.67 3.68
CA GLU A 119 11.51 7.41 4.80
C GLU A 119 10.43 7.63 5.85
N PHE A 120 10.77 7.37 7.12
CA PHE A 120 9.86 7.50 8.25
C PHE A 120 9.93 8.90 8.85
N LYS A 121 8.77 9.50 9.13
CA LYS A 121 8.69 10.79 9.84
C LYS A 121 9.36 10.74 11.21
N GLU A 122 9.12 9.66 11.96
CA GLU A 122 9.77 9.40 13.25
C GLU A 122 11.06 8.58 13.06
N TYR A 123 12.03 9.10 12.31
CA TYR A 123 13.25 8.40 11.93
C TYR A 123 13.96 7.77 13.14
N PHE A 124 14.24 8.54 14.19
CA PHE A 124 14.98 8.05 15.36
C PHE A 124 14.24 6.92 16.08
N SER A 125 12.92 7.07 16.30
CA SER A 125 12.10 6.04 16.93
C SER A 125 12.06 4.77 16.09
N THR A 126 11.84 4.89 14.78
CA THR A 126 11.66 3.73 13.90
C THR A 126 12.98 3.05 13.54
N ARG A 127 14.03 3.82 13.24
CA ARG A 127 15.33 3.31 12.75
C ARG A 127 16.30 2.91 13.85
N ILE A 128 16.18 3.52 15.04
CA ILE A 128 17.14 3.30 16.15
C ILE A 128 16.48 2.59 17.32
N LEU A 129 15.39 3.14 17.89
CA LEU A 129 14.80 2.57 19.10
C LEU A 129 14.03 1.27 18.84
N THR A 130 13.25 1.21 17.76
CA THR A 130 12.45 0.02 17.46
C THR A 130 13.29 -1.26 17.30
N PRO A 131 14.41 -1.30 16.55
CA PRO A 131 15.26 -2.48 16.46
C PRO A 131 15.78 -2.99 17.79
N ILE A 132 15.99 -2.08 18.76
CA ILE A 132 16.56 -2.42 20.08
C ILE A 132 15.47 -2.93 21.02
N PHE A 133 14.31 -2.26 21.06
CA PHE A 133 13.31 -2.45 22.10
C PHE A 133 12.06 -3.25 21.70
N HIS A 134 11.86 -3.55 20.40
CA HIS A 134 10.62 -4.18 19.92
C HIS A 134 10.30 -5.53 20.57
N ARG A 135 11.30 -6.26 21.08
CA ARG A 135 11.10 -7.54 21.77
C ARG A 135 10.68 -7.37 23.22
N ILE A 136 11.00 -6.22 23.83
CA ILE A 136 10.70 -5.90 25.24
C ILE A 136 9.40 -5.13 25.32
N ILE A 137 9.16 -4.24 24.35
CA ILE A 137 7.93 -3.43 24.24
C ILE A 137 7.20 -3.91 22.98
N PRO A 138 6.27 -4.88 23.10
CA PRO A 138 5.64 -5.47 21.92
C PRO A 138 4.66 -4.54 21.21
N PHE A 139 4.06 -3.59 21.95
CA PHE A 139 3.03 -2.69 21.42
C PHE A 139 3.23 -1.26 21.88
N ARG A 140 2.86 -0.32 21.01
CA ARG A 140 2.76 1.11 21.31
C ARG A 140 1.41 1.62 20.84
N GLU A 141 0.68 2.37 21.67
CA GLU A 141 -0.57 3.01 21.25
C GLU A 141 -0.33 3.96 20.08
N LYS A 142 -1.24 3.95 19.13
CA LYS A 142 -1.28 4.96 18.06
C LYS A 142 -1.74 6.28 18.70
N LYS A 143 -0.77 7.16 19.02
CA LYS A 143 -1.06 8.52 19.45
C LYS A 143 -1.62 9.27 18.24
N MET A 144 -2.92 9.46 18.24
CA MET A 144 -3.56 10.31 17.24
C MET A 144 -3.39 11.76 17.66
N SER A 145 -2.67 12.52 16.86
CA SER A 145 -2.43 13.97 17.04
C SER A 145 -3.67 14.83 16.75
N TYR A 146 -4.86 14.26 16.90
CA TYR A 146 -6.11 14.96 16.68
C TYR A 146 -6.76 15.40 17.99
N PRO A 147 -7.46 16.54 18.04
CA PRO A 147 -8.32 16.92 19.14
C PRO A 147 -9.30 15.80 19.52
N LYS A 148 -9.68 15.72 20.80
CA LYS A 148 -10.50 14.61 21.33
C LYS A 148 -11.82 14.44 20.58
N ASP A 149 -12.48 15.53 20.24
CA ASP A 149 -13.74 15.57 19.50
C ASP A 149 -13.65 15.02 18.06
N ILE A 150 -12.48 15.19 17.44
CA ILE A 150 -12.18 14.60 16.14
C ILE A 150 -11.75 13.14 16.32
N ARG A 151 -10.93 12.85 17.32
CA ARG A 151 -10.41 11.50 17.60
C ARG A 151 -11.54 10.50 17.89
N ASP A 152 -12.60 10.93 18.60
CA ASP A 152 -13.74 10.07 18.92
C ASP A 152 -14.62 9.76 17.68
N LYS A 153 -14.47 10.55 16.61
CA LYS A 153 -15.14 10.36 15.32
C LYS A 153 -14.27 9.64 14.29
N LEU A 154 -12.96 9.50 14.55
CA LEU A 154 -12.03 8.85 13.62
C LEU A 154 -12.30 7.35 13.56
N VAL A 155 -12.39 6.91 12.33
CA VAL A 155 -12.50 5.50 11.97
C VAL A 155 -11.10 4.91 11.91
N TYR A 156 -10.81 3.94 12.78
CA TYR A 156 -9.59 3.15 12.65
C TYR A 156 -9.80 2.10 11.56
N LEU A 157 -8.93 2.12 10.56
CA LEU A 157 -8.99 1.17 9.44
C LEU A 157 -8.27 -0.15 9.73
N GLY A 158 -7.84 -0.36 10.97
CA GLY A 158 -7.07 -1.53 11.40
C GLY A 158 -6.77 -1.50 12.89
N TYR A 159 -5.60 -2.00 13.31
CA TYR A 159 -5.24 -2.07 14.72
C TYR A 159 -5.09 -0.68 15.38
N LYS A 160 -5.52 -0.56 16.64
CA LYS A 160 -5.35 0.66 17.45
C LYS A 160 -3.94 0.85 18.00
N VAL A 161 -3.11 -0.17 17.88
CA VAL A 161 -1.73 -0.17 18.37
C VAL A 161 -0.76 -0.39 17.23
N TRP A 162 0.48 0.05 17.43
CA TRP A 162 1.62 -0.33 16.61
C TRP A 162 2.25 -1.61 17.16
N PRO A 163 2.19 -2.76 16.46
CA PRO A 163 2.93 -3.96 16.82
C PRO A 163 4.41 -3.75 16.48
N LEU A 164 5.27 -3.55 17.50
CA LEU A 164 6.62 -3.03 17.29
C LEU A 164 7.57 -4.03 16.62
N SER A 165 7.36 -5.34 16.79
CA SER A 165 8.15 -6.32 16.00
C SER A 165 7.81 -6.22 14.53
N ALA A 166 6.52 -6.06 14.17
CA ALA A 166 6.11 -5.86 12.79
C ALA A 166 6.57 -4.49 12.23
N VAL A 167 6.64 -3.43 13.07
CA VAL A 167 7.26 -2.14 12.65
C VAL A 167 8.74 -2.35 12.27
N ASN A 168 9.47 -3.18 13.05
CA ASN A 168 10.86 -3.53 12.69
C ASN A 168 10.95 -4.33 11.40
N GLU A 169 10.00 -5.22 11.13
CA GLU A 169 9.93 -5.94 9.86
C GLU A 169 9.56 -5.00 8.69
N MET A 170 8.61 -4.06 8.88
CA MET A 170 8.31 -3.02 7.90
C MET A 170 9.56 -2.20 7.54
N ARG A 171 10.38 -1.84 8.53
CA ARG A 171 11.66 -1.15 8.28
C ARG A 171 12.61 -1.95 7.38
N LYS A 172 12.65 -3.29 7.53
CA LYS A 172 13.45 -4.17 6.66
C LYS A 172 12.88 -4.20 5.23
N LEU A 173 11.54 -4.30 5.11
CA LEU A 173 10.86 -4.20 3.82
C LEU A 173 11.20 -2.88 3.12
N THR A 174 11.10 -1.75 3.83
CA THR A 174 11.46 -0.42 3.31
C THR A 174 12.89 -0.37 2.78
N ASN A 175 13.86 -0.94 3.52
CA ASN A 175 15.25 -1.03 3.05
C ASN A 175 15.37 -1.87 1.78
N ARG A 176 14.63 -2.98 1.71
CA ARG A 176 14.59 -3.85 0.52
C ARG A 176 14.03 -3.11 -0.68
N ALA A 177 12.85 -2.50 -0.55
CA ALA A 177 12.20 -1.75 -1.62
C ALA A 177 13.06 -0.58 -2.10
N THR A 178 13.67 0.19 -1.17
CA THR A 178 14.58 1.29 -1.53
C THR A 178 15.77 0.81 -2.36
N GLY A 179 16.39 -0.32 -1.97
CA GLY A 179 17.53 -0.89 -2.69
C GLY A 179 17.18 -1.46 -4.07
N GLU A 180 15.90 -1.60 -4.40
CA GLU A 180 15.41 -2.18 -5.65
C GLU A 180 14.81 -1.16 -6.63
N LEU A 181 14.67 0.11 -6.24
CA LEU A 181 14.04 1.16 -7.08
C LEU A 181 14.58 1.20 -8.50
N TYR A 182 15.90 1.11 -8.66
CA TYR A 182 16.56 1.18 -9.98
C TYR A 182 16.18 0.04 -10.94
N LYS A 183 15.57 -1.05 -10.44
CA LYS A 183 15.12 -2.18 -11.26
C LYS A 183 13.74 -1.94 -11.87
N ILE A 184 12.97 -0.98 -11.35
CA ILE A 184 11.59 -0.73 -11.77
C ILE A 184 11.58 -0.03 -13.11
N LYS A 185 11.06 -0.72 -14.13
CA LYS A 185 11.00 -0.22 -15.52
C LYS A 185 9.58 -0.07 -16.05
N CYS A 186 8.59 -0.70 -15.39
CA CYS A 186 7.19 -0.58 -15.81
C CYS A 186 6.68 0.85 -15.66
N PRO A 187 5.67 1.26 -16.44
CA PRO A 187 4.96 2.51 -16.24
C PRO A 187 4.51 2.70 -14.80
N ALA A 188 4.74 3.88 -14.21
CA ALA A 188 4.57 4.13 -12.79
C ALA A 188 3.79 5.43 -12.50
N LEU A 189 2.70 5.31 -11.73
CA LEU A 189 1.95 6.44 -11.20
C LEU A 189 2.21 6.57 -9.70
N ILE A 190 2.77 7.70 -9.26
CA ILE A 190 3.08 7.98 -7.86
C ILE A 190 2.05 8.97 -7.33
N ILE A 191 1.23 8.52 -6.36
CA ILE A 191 0.14 9.32 -5.78
C ILE A 191 0.48 9.70 -4.35
N HIS A 192 0.31 10.98 -4.01
CA HIS A 192 0.52 11.45 -2.64
C HIS A 192 -0.38 12.65 -2.32
N SER A 193 -0.62 12.89 -1.03
CA SER A 193 -1.34 14.07 -0.58
C SER A 193 -0.43 15.06 0.12
N THR A 194 -0.63 16.35 -0.15
CA THR A 194 0.05 17.44 0.58
C THR A 194 -0.32 17.50 2.07
N LYS A 195 -1.46 16.90 2.45
CA LYS A 195 -1.94 16.82 3.85
C LYS A 195 -1.59 15.48 4.53
N ASP A 196 -0.79 14.63 3.90
CA ASP A 196 -0.34 13.39 4.52
C ASP A 196 0.56 13.69 5.73
N ILE A 197 0.13 13.26 6.92
CA ILE A 197 0.86 13.46 8.17
C ILE A 197 1.68 12.23 8.58
N LEU A 198 1.53 11.10 7.91
CA LEU A 198 2.22 9.84 8.23
C LEU A 198 3.41 9.57 7.30
N SER A 199 3.23 9.79 6.00
CA SER A 199 4.31 9.69 5.02
C SER A 199 4.89 11.05 4.69
N LEU A 200 6.21 11.11 4.49
CA LEU A 200 6.93 12.31 4.08
C LEU A 200 6.73 12.57 2.58
N GLN A 201 6.52 13.83 2.20
CA GLN A 201 6.44 14.21 0.78
C GLN A 201 7.75 13.94 0.02
N SER A 202 8.91 13.92 0.71
CA SER A 202 10.20 13.53 0.13
C SER A 202 10.20 12.13 -0.48
N ASN A 203 9.34 11.22 0.01
CA ASN A 203 9.19 9.89 -0.56
C ASN A 203 8.74 9.90 -2.03
N ILE A 204 8.01 10.94 -2.47
CA ILE A 204 7.61 11.11 -3.89
C ILE A 204 8.85 11.28 -4.77
N ALA A 205 9.73 12.20 -4.38
CA ALA A 205 10.97 12.46 -5.10
C ALA A 205 11.89 11.23 -5.05
N LEU A 206 11.99 10.60 -3.87
CA LEU A 206 12.82 9.41 -3.67
C LEU A 206 12.40 8.27 -4.61
N VAL A 207 11.10 8.00 -4.77
CA VAL A 207 10.63 6.99 -5.74
C VAL A 207 10.85 7.49 -7.16
N TYR A 208 10.34 8.67 -7.50
CA TYR A 208 10.33 9.18 -8.87
C TYR A 208 11.74 9.29 -9.47
N ASP A 209 12.71 9.78 -8.70
CA ASP A 209 14.05 10.06 -9.20
C ASP A 209 14.92 8.81 -9.28
N ASN A 210 14.56 7.72 -8.55
CA ASN A 210 15.38 6.50 -8.48
C ASN A 210 14.80 5.29 -9.25
N ILE A 211 13.56 5.33 -9.72
CA ILE A 211 13.04 4.28 -10.63
C ILE A 211 13.51 4.51 -12.06
N SER A 212 13.79 3.41 -12.78
CA SER A 212 14.25 3.42 -14.18
C SER A 212 13.11 3.44 -15.20
N SER A 213 11.87 3.63 -14.76
CA SER A 213 10.72 3.77 -15.65
C SER A 213 10.86 5.02 -16.54
N GLU A 214 10.67 4.86 -17.84
CA GLU A 214 10.60 5.98 -18.81
C GLU A 214 9.23 6.68 -18.77
N MET A 215 8.17 5.94 -18.40
CA MET A 215 6.80 6.43 -18.28
C MET A 215 6.40 6.53 -16.82
N LYS A 216 6.73 7.63 -16.17
CA LYS A 216 6.43 7.86 -14.76
C LYS A 216 5.75 9.22 -14.55
N GLU A 217 4.72 9.22 -13.70
CA GLU A 217 3.90 10.39 -13.42
C GLU A 217 3.73 10.60 -11.92
N LYS A 218 3.78 11.87 -11.47
CA LYS A 218 3.41 12.28 -10.11
C LYS A 218 1.99 12.84 -10.12
N PHE A 219 1.14 12.35 -9.24
CA PHE A 219 -0.21 12.85 -9.06
C PHE A 219 -0.40 13.28 -7.61
N ILE A 220 -0.43 14.60 -7.38
CA ILE A 220 -0.51 15.19 -6.05
C ILE A 220 -1.92 15.71 -5.81
N VAL A 221 -2.53 15.22 -4.72
CA VAL A 221 -3.84 15.69 -4.21
C VAL A 221 -3.65 16.57 -2.97
N ASN A 222 -4.66 17.35 -2.60
CA ASN A 222 -4.48 18.37 -1.57
C ASN A 222 -5.59 18.44 -0.51
N GLN A 223 -6.54 17.51 -0.54
CA GLN A 223 -7.61 17.45 0.46
C GLN A 223 -7.56 16.16 1.29
N ALA A 224 -7.15 15.06 0.70
CA ALA A 224 -6.96 13.79 1.37
C ALA A 224 -5.88 13.86 2.46
N ASN A 225 -5.99 13.00 3.47
CA ASN A 225 -4.89 12.68 4.38
C ASN A 225 -4.11 11.46 3.86
N HIS A 226 -3.50 10.67 4.75
CA HIS A 226 -2.77 9.44 4.39
C HIS A 226 -3.66 8.39 3.69
N ASN A 227 -4.94 8.28 4.09
CA ASN A 227 -5.89 7.32 3.52
C ASN A 227 -6.47 7.85 2.20
N LEU A 228 -5.88 7.48 1.08
CA LEU A 228 -6.28 7.96 -0.24
C LEU A 228 -7.49 7.24 -0.82
N PHE A 229 -7.68 5.95 -0.48
CA PHE A 229 -8.63 5.06 -1.16
C PHE A 229 -9.95 4.85 -0.41
N THR A 230 -10.04 5.32 0.84
CA THR A 230 -11.27 5.15 1.62
C THR A 230 -11.54 6.36 2.49
N ASN A 231 -12.81 6.80 2.55
CA ASN A 231 -13.25 7.99 3.28
C ASN A 231 -12.40 9.25 2.96
N SER A 232 -11.93 9.38 1.73
CA SER A 232 -11.06 10.46 1.28
C SER A 232 -11.86 11.48 0.45
N PRO A 233 -11.68 12.80 0.68
CA PRO A 233 -12.30 13.82 -0.18
C PRO A 233 -11.86 13.76 -1.64
N ASP A 234 -10.65 13.27 -1.91
CA ASP A 234 -10.10 13.13 -3.26
C ASP A 234 -10.31 11.73 -3.86
N GLN A 235 -11.09 10.84 -3.20
CA GLN A 235 -11.23 9.42 -3.56
C GLN A 235 -11.66 9.22 -5.02
N GLU A 236 -12.74 9.89 -5.45
CA GLU A 236 -13.25 9.76 -6.81
C GLU A 236 -12.25 10.25 -7.86
N LEU A 237 -11.56 11.37 -7.57
CA LEU A 237 -10.53 11.94 -8.43
C LEU A 237 -9.35 10.96 -8.60
N ILE A 238 -8.91 10.34 -7.49
CA ILE A 238 -7.82 9.35 -7.47
C ILE A 238 -8.23 8.10 -8.25
N PHE A 239 -9.44 7.59 -8.06
CA PHE A 239 -9.93 6.39 -8.75
C PHE A 239 -10.00 6.60 -10.27
N LYS A 240 -10.55 7.73 -10.72
CA LYS A 240 -10.58 8.12 -12.14
C LYS A 240 -9.16 8.23 -12.72
N LYS A 241 -8.22 8.81 -11.96
CA LYS A 241 -6.82 8.93 -12.38
C LYS A 241 -6.17 7.57 -12.56
N ILE A 242 -6.34 6.65 -11.61
CA ILE A 242 -5.79 5.29 -11.69
C ILE A 242 -6.37 4.55 -12.90
N ASN A 243 -7.70 4.57 -13.07
CA ASN A 243 -8.36 3.95 -14.21
C ASN A 243 -7.86 4.50 -15.54
N SER A 244 -7.82 5.83 -15.69
CA SER A 244 -7.31 6.48 -16.90
C SER A 244 -5.84 6.12 -17.17
N TYR A 245 -5.02 6.01 -16.12
CA TYR A 245 -3.61 5.64 -16.26
C TYR A 245 -3.45 4.21 -16.74
N PHE A 246 -4.12 3.24 -16.12
CA PHE A 246 -4.03 1.83 -16.51
C PHE A 246 -4.62 1.54 -17.89
N SER A 247 -5.70 2.24 -18.28
CA SER A 247 -6.33 2.09 -19.58
C SER A 247 -5.40 2.38 -20.76
N GLN A 248 -4.33 3.17 -20.54
CA GLN A 248 -3.32 3.45 -21.57
C GLN A 248 -2.41 2.25 -21.87
N PHE A 249 -2.37 1.27 -20.97
CA PHE A 249 -1.47 0.10 -21.05
C PHE A 249 -2.22 -1.22 -21.24
N ARG A 250 -3.54 -1.17 -21.48
CA ARG A 250 -4.29 -2.34 -21.95
C ARG A 250 -3.81 -2.71 -23.36
N ARG A 251 -3.36 -3.94 -23.50
CA ARG A 251 -3.05 -4.50 -24.80
C ARG A 251 -4.31 -5.19 -25.32
N ASN A 252 -4.74 -4.83 -26.52
CA ASN A 252 -5.81 -5.53 -27.24
C ASN A 252 -5.35 -6.92 -27.68
#